data_029443ba10bec9be2548d4b3779cade5
#
_entry.id   029443ba10bec9be2548d4b3779cade5
#
_cell.length_a   1.000
_cell.length_b   1.000
_cell.length_c   1.000
_cell.angle_alpha   90.00
_cell.angle_beta   90.00
_cell.angle_gamma   90.00
#
_symmetry.space_group_name_H-M   'P 1'
#
loop_
_entity.id
_entity.type
_entity.pdbx_description
1 polymer ?
#
loop_
_entity_poly.entity_id
_entity_poly.type
_entity_poly.pdbx_seq_one_letter_code
_entity_poly.pdbx_strand_id
1 'polypeptide(L)'
;MTTTKKTALVTGATDGIGIPTAIELARRGFHVILHGRRDERLAKAESLVRAAVPEASIEHARADLSSLAEVRAMGRALADRHDAIHALVLNAGVFAKGHDKSGDGFELTIAVNHLAHFALTSALIDRVRVAASRDGHGRVVTVSSVAHRSGAIDLEGLRAGGRHTDYEAYAESKLLNVVFAAELARRERAANTGVTSNSLHPGVLATKLLKTGFGRGGAPVEEGATTSVFLATDASVATTSGAYFVASRVAPHHPSADDAKLGAEVWSITEALASR
;
A
#
# COMPACT_ATOMS: atom_id res chain seq x y z
N MET A 1 30.60 1.40 -14.00
CA MET A 1 29.32 2.13 -13.83
C MET A 1 28.62 1.53 -12.64
N THR A 2 28.54 2.22 -11.52
CA THR A 2 27.75 1.79 -10.37
C THR A 2 26.29 1.85 -10.76
N THR A 3 25.66 0.71 -11.01
CA THR A 3 24.21 0.63 -11.21
C THR A 3 23.53 1.11 -9.93
N THR A 4 22.84 2.24 -10.01
CA THR A 4 22.04 2.76 -8.90
C THR A 4 21.00 1.69 -8.54
N LYS A 5 20.96 1.26 -7.27
CA LYS A 5 19.97 0.26 -6.81
C LYS A 5 18.55 0.81 -7.00
N LYS A 6 17.64 -0.02 -7.47
CA LYS A 6 16.21 0.33 -7.47
C LYS A 6 15.73 0.52 -6.04
N THR A 7 14.89 1.52 -5.80
CA THR A 7 14.36 1.85 -4.47
C THR A 7 12.92 1.36 -4.33
N ALA A 8 12.60 0.71 -3.22
CA ALA A 8 11.25 0.29 -2.87
C ALA A 8 10.87 0.77 -1.46
N LEU A 9 9.68 1.34 -1.31
CA LEU A 9 9.08 1.66 -0.01
C LEU A 9 8.02 0.63 0.33
N VAL A 10 8.10 0.05 1.55
CA VAL A 10 7.08 -0.88 2.07
C VAL A 10 6.45 -0.29 3.31
N THR A 11 5.15 0.05 3.24
CA THR A 11 4.42 0.52 4.44
C THR A 11 4.10 -0.65 5.36
N GLY A 12 4.19 -0.43 6.69
CA GLY A 12 3.96 -1.50 7.67
C GLY A 12 5.00 -2.63 7.63
N ALA A 13 6.25 -2.29 7.32
CA ALA A 13 7.36 -3.24 7.19
C ALA A 13 7.88 -3.79 8.53
N THR A 14 7.21 -3.52 9.65
CA THR A 14 7.65 -3.91 11.01
C THR A 14 6.86 -5.07 11.62
N ASP A 15 5.90 -5.62 10.89
CA ASP A 15 5.04 -6.73 11.37
C ASP A 15 4.40 -7.46 10.17
N GLY A 16 3.86 -8.66 10.41
CA GLY A 16 3.09 -9.43 9.45
C GLY A 16 3.82 -9.61 8.11
N ILE A 17 3.10 -9.43 7.01
CA ILE A 17 3.62 -9.64 5.64
C ILE A 17 4.59 -8.55 5.15
N GLY A 18 4.69 -7.43 5.84
CA GLY A 18 5.63 -6.36 5.48
C GLY A 18 7.09 -6.78 5.64
N ILE A 19 7.41 -7.58 6.66
CA ILE A 19 8.78 -8.09 6.90
C ILE A 19 9.22 -9.01 5.76
N PRO A 20 8.53 -10.12 5.41
CA PRO A 20 8.93 -10.97 4.30
C PRO A 20 8.90 -10.24 2.95
N THR A 21 8.00 -9.27 2.75
CA THR A 21 8.02 -8.43 1.54
C THR A 21 9.33 -7.62 1.45
N ALA A 22 9.77 -7.02 2.54
CA ALA A 22 11.03 -6.27 2.59
C ALA A 22 12.26 -7.18 2.37
N ILE A 23 12.26 -8.37 2.98
CA ILE A 23 13.33 -9.38 2.78
C ILE A 23 13.44 -9.76 1.30
N GLU A 24 12.31 -10.08 0.67
CA GLU A 24 12.29 -10.51 -0.73
C GLU A 24 12.69 -9.40 -1.72
N LEU A 25 12.34 -8.15 -1.44
CA LEU A 25 12.79 -7.00 -2.22
C LEU A 25 14.31 -6.78 -2.04
N ALA A 26 14.82 -6.91 -0.81
CA ALA A 26 16.26 -6.82 -0.54
C ALA A 26 17.05 -7.93 -1.26
N ARG A 27 16.54 -9.17 -1.28
CA ARG A 27 17.14 -10.30 -2.05
C ARG A 27 17.22 -10.01 -3.55
N ARG A 28 16.29 -9.19 -4.09
CA ARG A 28 16.30 -8.73 -5.48
C ARG A 28 17.16 -7.49 -5.71
N GLY A 29 17.94 -7.08 -4.70
CA GLY A 29 18.90 -5.99 -4.80
C GLY A 29 18.31 -4.59 -4.67
N PHE A 30 17.04 -4.45 -4.24
CA PHE A 30 16.47 -3.14 -3.98
C PHE A 30 17.11 -2.49 -2.75
N HIS A 31 17.24 -1.16 -2.79
CA HIS A 31 17.29 -0.34 -1.59
C HIS A 31 15.87 -0.31 -1.00
N VAL A 32 15.70 -0.80 0.23
CA VAL A 32 14.39 -0.99 0.84
C VAL A 32 14.18 0.04 1.95
N ILE A 33 13.18 0.89 1.77
CA ILE A 33 12.71 1.83 2.78
C ILE A 33 11.65 1.11 3.64
N LEU A 34 11.99 0.84 4.90
CA LEU A 34 11.12 0.21 5.87
C LEU A 34 10.28 1.28 6.56
N HIS A 35 8.96 1.28 6.35
CA HIS A 35 8.09 2.18 7.10
C HIS A 35 7.49 1.50 8.32
N GLY A 36 7.47 2.25 9.45
CA GLY A 36 6.85 1.85 10.72
C GLY A 36 6.65 3.04 11.66
N ARG A 37 5.88 2.84 12.73
CA ARG A 37 5.55 3.90 13.70
C ARG A 37 6.58 4.11 14.80
N ARG A 38 7.39 3.10 15.11
CA ARG A 38 8.29 3.07 16.29
C ARG A 38 9.69 2.64 15.88
N ASP A 39 10.67 3.40 16.33
CA ASP A 39 12.07 3.20 15.98
C ASP A 39 12.58 1.82 16.42
N GLU A 40 12.18 1.32 17.62
CA GLU A 40 12.60 0.00 18.09
C GLU A 40 12.07 -1.13 17.20
N ARG A 41 10.86 -0.97 16.63
CA ARG A 41 10.31 -1.96 15.70
C ARG A 41 10.97 -1.87 14.34
N LEU A 42 11.34 -0.69 13.88
CA LEU A 42 12.10 -0.49 12.65
C LEU A 42 13.49 -1.13 12.77
N ALA A 43 14.21 -0.89 13.88
CA ALA A 43 15.50 -1.50 14.13
C ALA A 43 15.42 -3.04 14.20
N LYS A 44 14.36 -3.58 14.83
CA LYS A 44 14.11 -5.03 14.84
C LYS A 44 13.84 -5.58 13.43
N ALA A 45 13.02 -4.88 12.65
CA ALA A 45 12.73 -5.30 11.27
C ALA A 45 13.99 -5.26 10.40
N GLU A 46 14.81 -4.21 10.51
CA GLU A 46 16.12 -4.14 9.85
C GLU A 46 17.01 -5.32 10.23
N SER A 47 17.10 -5.66 11.52
CA SER A 47 17.89 -6.81 11.97
C SER A 47 17.43 -8.12 11.33
N LEU A 48 16.11 -8.32 11.18
CA LEU A 48 15.54 -9.49 10.50
C LEU A 48 15.89 -9.51 9.00
N VAL A 49 15.79 -8.34 8.34
CA VAL A 49 16.15 -8.24 6.92
C VAL A 49 17.64 -8.51 6.72
N ARG A 50 18.53 -7.94 7.56
CA ARG A 50 19.97 -8.16 7.49
C ARG A 50 20.38 -9.60 7.84
N ALA A 51 19.66 -10.25 8.76
CA ALA A 51 19.89 -11.67 9.05
C ALA A 51 19.61 -12.57 7.83
N ALA A 52 18.59 -12.21 7.01
CA ALA A 52 18.24 -12.92 5.79
C ALA A 52 19.05 -12.49 4.55
N VAL A 53 19.51 -11.22 4.53
CA VAL A 53 20.25 -10.58 3.43
C VAL A 53 21.30 -9.64 4.04
N PRO A 54 22.53 -10.14 4.38
CA PRO A 54 23.54 -9.37 5.09
C PRO A 54 23.90 -8.03 4.41
N GLU A 55 23.97 -8.01 3.08
CA GLU A 55 24.32 -6.84 2.28
C GLU A 55 23.10 -5.96 1.90
N ALA A 56 21.96 -6.12 2.60
CA ALA A 56 20.75 -5.35 2.33
C ALA A 56 21.02 -3.85 2.48
N SER A 57 20.59 -3.06 1.50
CA SER A 57 20.55 -1.61 1.58
C SER A 57 19.20 -1.19 2.17
N ILE A 58 19.22 -0.60 3.36
CA ILE A 58 18.00 -0.35 4.14
C ILE A 58 17.98 1.12 4.63
N GLU A 59 16.81 1.71 4.60
CA GLU A 59 16.49 3.00 5.19
C GLU A 59 15.22 2.89 6.05
N HIS A 60 15.11 3.72 7.09
CA HIS A 60 13.91 3.82 7.91
C HIS A 60 13.07 5.04 7.52
N ALA A 61 11.76 4.86 7.44
CA ALA A 61 10.76 5.91 7.30
C ALA A 61 9.77 5.82 8.45
N ARG A 62 9.84 6.74 9.40
CA ARG A 62 8.95 6.75 10.57
C ARG A 62 7.77 7.68 10.36
N ALA A 63 6.55 7.16 10.52
CA ALA A 63 5.30 7.93 10.59
C ALA A 63 4.19 7.07 11.22
N ASP A 64 3.23 7.70 11.87
CA ASP A 64 1.95 7.06 12.20
C ASP A 64 0.95 7.31 11.07
N LEU A 65 0.49 6.24 10.43
CA LEU A 65 -0.50 6.34 9.34
C LEU A 65 -1.89 6.81 9.81
N SER A 66 -2.12 6.90 11.11
CA SER A 66 -3.32 7.53 11.65
C SER A 66 -3.23 9.07 11.71
N SER A 67 -2.08 9.65 11.33
CA SER A 67 -1.84 11.09 11.23
C SER A 67 -1.47 11.47 9.80
N LEU A 68 -2.37 12.12 9.09
CA LEU A 68 -2.13 12.59 7.72
C LEU A 68 -0.99 13.61 7.65
N ALA A 69 -0.81 14.40 8.71
CA ALA A 69 0.32 15.34 8.81
C ALA A 69 1.66 14.62 8.82
N GLU A 70 1.80 13.53 9.62
CA GLU A 70 3.02 12.72 9.65
C GLU A 70 3.25 12.00 8.31
N VAL A 71 2.20 11.47 7.70
CA VAL A 71 2.27 10.81 6.39
C VAL A 71 2.78 11.78 5.31
N ARG A 72 2.22 12.99 5.26
CA ARG A 72 2.65 14.01 4.30
C ARG A 72 4.08 14.48 4.55
N ALA A 73 4.47 14.65 5.82
CA ALA A 73 5.82 15.02 6.19
C ALA A 73 6.84 13.95 5.77
N MET A 74 6.55 12.68 6.06
CA MET A 74 7.36 11.53 5.62
C MET A 74 7.45 11.47 4.09
N GLY A 75 6.32 11.62 3.39
CA GLY A 75 6.29 11.59 1.93
C GLY A 75 7.16 12.67 1.30
N ARG A 76 7.08 13.92 1.79
CA ARG A 76 7.95 15.03 1.34
C ARG A 76 9.42 14.74 1.62
N ALA A 77 9.75 14.33 2.85
CA ALA A 77 11.13 14.01 3.21
C ALA A 77 11.73 12.87 2.36
N LEU A 78 10.93 11.88 1.97
CA LEU A 78 11.35 10.82 1.05
C LEU A 78 11.51 11.36 -0.39
N ALA A 79 10.59 12.21 -0.85
CA ALA A 79 10.69 12.84 -2.16
C ALA A 79 11.94 13.73 -2.30
N ASP A 80 12.36 14.40 -1.21
CA ASP A 80 13.56 15.23 -1.20
C ASP A 80 14.86 14.38 -1.21
N ARG A 81 14.83 13.17 -0.65
CA ARG A 81 16.02 12.30 -0.57
C ARG A 81 16.19 11.34 -1.75
N HIS A 82 15.10 11.02 -2.44
CA HIS A 82 15.11 10.01 -3.51
C HIS A 82 14.64 10.62 -4.83
N ASP A 83 15.49 10.63 -5.84
CA ASP A 83 15.13 11.07 -7.19
C ASP A 83 14.09 10.14 -7.83
N ALA A 84 14.13 8.84 -7.51
CA ALA A 84 13.25 7.84 -8.06
C ALA A 84 12.85 6.78 -7.03
N ILE A 85 11.57 6.40 -7.03
CA ILE A 85 11.02 5.28 -6.25
C ILE A 85 10.43 4.28 -7.24
N HIS A 86 11.02 3.09 -7.30
CA HIS A 86 10.70 2.10 -8.31
C HIS A 86 9.49 1.23 -7.92
N ALA A 87 9.30 0.99 -6.62
CA ALA A 87 8.15 0.28 -6.11
C ALA A 87 7.61 0.95 -4.82
N LEU A 88 6.34 1.31 -4.84
CA LEU A 88 5.60 1.79 -3.68
C LEU A 88 4.62 0.70 -3.26
N VAL A 89 4.97 -0.04 -2.20
CA VAL A 89 4.15 -1.14 -1.67
C VAL A 89 3.32 -0.64 -0.49
N LEU A 90 2.04 -0.36 -0.75
CA LEU A 90 1.04 0.11 0.19
C LEU A 90 0.46 -1.09 0.96
N ASN A 91 1.26 -1.59 1.91
CA ASN A 91 1.01 -2.85 2.59
C ASN A 91 0.35 -2.68 3.96
N ALA A 92 0.61 -1.59 4.67
CA ALA A 92 0.07 -1.39 6.02
C ALA A 92 -1.45 -1.55 6.08
N GLY A 93 -1.95 -2.06 7.19
CA GLY A 93 -3.37 -2.15 7.41
C GLY A 93 -3.71 -2.53 8.84
N VAL A 94 -4.86 -2.05 9.28
CA VAL A 94 -5.43 -2.34 10.59
C VAL A 94 -6.87 -2.84 10.43
N PHE A 95 -7.35 -3.49 11.48
CA PHE A 95 -8.75 -3.77 11.73
C PHE A 95 -9.06 -3.14 13.11
N ALA A 96 -9.60 -1.94 13.10
CA ALA A 96 -10.05 -1.27 14.33
C ALA A 96 -11.40 -1.84 14.75
N LYS A 97 -11.69 -1.80 16.05
CA LYS A 97 -12.98 -2.22 16.62
C LYS A 97 -13.70 -1.02 17.23
N GLY A 98 -15.02 -1.04 17.13
CA GLY A 98 -15.85 0.03 17.68
C GLY A 98 -15.72 1.34 16.89
N HIS A 99 -15.67 2.45 17.60
CA HIS A 99 -15.67 3.79 17.03
C HIS A 99 -14.31 4.50 17.16
N ASP A 100 -13.21 3.74 17.09
CA ASP A 100 -11.89 4.32 17.15
C ASP A 100 -11.67 5.29 15.98
N LYS A 101 -11.13 6.48 16.30
CA LYS A 101 -10.83 7.52 15.33
C LYS A 101 -9.33 7.80 15.27
N SER A 102 -8.88 8.24 14.10
CA SER A 102 -7.56 8.82 13.91
C SER A 102 -7.45 10.18 14.62
N GLY A 103 -6.22 10.68 14.78
CA GLY A 103 -5.98 12.04 15.29
C GLY A 103 -6.63 13.14 14.44
N ASP A 104 -6.87 12.86 13.17
CA ASP A 104 -7.53 13.76 12.21
C ASP A 104 -9.08 13.62 12.23
N GLY A 105 -9.64 12.78 13.12
CA GLY A 105 -11.08 12.60 13.32
C GLY A 105 -11.77 11.61 12.39
N PHE A 106 -11.02 10.89 11.54
CA PHE A 106 -11.55 9.87 10.62
C PHE A 106 -11.71 8.51 11.33
N GLU A 107 -12.61 7.66 10.81
CA GLU A 107 -12.65 6.26 11.22
C GLU A 107 -11.26 5.63 11.02
N LEU A 108 -10.77 4.93 12.03
CA LEU A 108 -9.36 4.54 12.10
C LEU A 108 -8.94 3.57 11.00
N THR A 109 -9.82 2.64 10.62
CA THR A 109 -9.53 1.67 9.55
C THR A 109 -9.45 2.36 8.18
N ILE A 110 -10.38 3.26 7.89
CA ILE A 110 -10.39 4.06 6.66
C ILE A 110 -9.17 4.99 6.62
N ALA A 111 -8.86 5.64 7.75
CA ALA A 111 -7.70 6.53 7.85
C ALA A 111 -6.39 5.82 7.49
N VAL A 112 -6.12 4.69 8.14
CA VAL A 112 -4.85 3.96 8.00
C VAL A 112 -4.77 3.18 6.68
N ASN A 113 -5.86 2.47 6.31
CA ASN A 113 -5.82 1.55 5.18
C ASN A 113 -5.95 2.26 3.83
N HIS A 114 -6.59 3.44 3.80
CA HIS A 114 -6.91 4.15 2.56
C HIS A 114 -6.39 5.59 2.52
N LEU A 115 -6.82 6.48 3.41
CA LEU A 115 -6.47 7.91 3.35
C LEU A 115 -4.96 8.14 3.44
N ALA A 116 -4.29 7.46 4.37
CA ALA A 116 -2.84 7.54 4.53
C ALA A 116 -2.08 7.06 3.28
N HIS A 117 -2.52 5.98 2.67
CA HIS A 117 -1.91 5.45 1.45
C HIS A 117 -2.14 6.38 0.25
N PHE A 118 -3.32 6.98 0.16
CA PHE A 118 -3.59 8.01 -0.84
C PHE A 118 -2.65 9.22 -0.66
N ALA A 119 -2.57 9.78 0.55
CA ALA A 119 -1.71 10.93 0.85
C ALA A 119 -0.24 10.64 0.57
N LEU A 120 0.24 9.45 0.95
CA LEU A 120 1.61 9.02 0.68
C LEU A 120 1.87 8.86 -0.82
N THR A 121 0.94 8.26 -1.55
CA THR A 121 1.05 8.11 -3.00
C THR A 121 1.08 9.48 -3.68
N SER A 122 0.20 10.40 -3.29
CA SER A 122 0.18 11.76 -3.82
C SER A 122 1.50 12.50 -3.60
N ALA A 123 2.15 12.29 -2.45
CA ALA A 123 3.45 12.90 -2.14
C ALA A 123 4.63 12.30 -2.94
N LEU A 124 4.51 11.04 -3.38
CA LEU A 124 5.62 10.28 -3.98
C LEU A 124 5.42 9.94 -5.46
N ILE A 125 4.25 10.19 -6.03
CA ILE A 125 3.91 9.74 -7.38
C ILE A 125 4.88 10.28 -8.45
N ASP A 126 5.37 11.50 -8.30
CA ASP A 126 6.33 12.06 -9.24
C ASP A 126 7.67 11.31 -9.21
N ARG A 127 8.09 10.79 -8.05
CA ARG A 127 9.28 9.95 -7.92
C ARG A 127 9.08 8.55 -8.55
N VAL A 128 7.84 8.06 -8.52
CA VAL A 128 7.47 6.82 -9.23
C VAL A 128 7.42 7.03 -10.74
N ARG A 129 6.92 8.19 -11.20
CA ARG A 129 6.95 8.58 -12.62
C ARG A 129 8.38 8.73 -13.16
N VAL A 130 9.28 9.33 -12.37
CA VAL A 130 10.70 9.39 -12.73
C VAL A 130 11.29 8.00 -12.89
N ALA A 131 11.02 7.07 -11.96
CA ALA A 131 11.48 5.69 -12.06
C ALA A 131 10.92 4.97 -13.30
N ALA A 132 9.63 5.18 -13.62
CA ALA A 132 8.99 4.61 -14.81
C ALA A 132 9.62 5.13 -16.10
N SER A 133 9.81 6.46 -16.19
CA SER A 133 10.36 7.11 -17.39
C SER A 133 11.85 6.79 -17.61
N ARG A 134 12.65 6.84 -16.53
CA ARG A 134 14.10 6.69 -16.61
C ARG A 134 14.54 5.23 -16.70
N ASP A 135 13.92 4.38 -15.91
CA ASP A 135 14.39 3.01 -15.67
C ASP A 135 13.38 1.94 -16.15
N GLY A 136 12.26 2.36 -16.77
CA GLY A 136 11.18 1.45 -17.19
C GLY A 136 10.49 0.72 -16.03
N HIS A 137 10.56 1.26 -14.80
CA HIS A 137 10.11 0.56 -13.61
C HIS A 137 9.48 1.51 -12.58
N GLY A 138 8.19 1.75 -12.68
CA GLY A 138 7.40 2.53 -11.72
C GLY A 138 6.16 1.75 -11.30
N ARG A 139 6.14 1.20 -10.07
CA ARG A 139 5.09 0.28 -9.61
C ARG A 139 4.42 0.79 -8.33
N VAL A 140 3.09 0.90 -8.35
CA VAL A 140 2.29 1.07 -7.14
C VAL A 140 1.53 -0.23 -6.87
N VAL A 141 1.78 -0.84 -5.72
CA VAL A 141 1.23 -2.14 -5.32
C VAL A 141 0.39 -1.95 -4.06
N THR A 142 -0.93 -2.12 -4.18
CA THR A 142 -1.87 -1.84 -3.09
C THR A 142 -2.41 -3.13 -2.48
N VAL A 143 -2.10 -3.37 -1.21
CA VAL A 143 -2.58 -4.56 -0.50
C VAL A 143 -4.05 -4.35 -0.08
N SER A 144 -4.92 -5.12 -0.71
CA SER A 144 -6.34 -5.23 -0.39
C SER A 144 -6.63 -6.55 0.36
N SER A 145 -7.82 -7.11 0.19
CA SER A 145 -8.28 -8.37 0.79
C SER A 145 -9.45 -8.93 -0.01
N VAL A 146 -9.76 -10.21 0.12
CA VAL A 146 -11.02 -10.77 -0.38
C VAL A 146 -12.25 -10.10 0.26
N ALA A 147 -12.09 -9.47 1.42
CA ALA A 147 -13.14 -8.71 2.09
C ALA A 147 -13.70 -7.55 1.22
N HIS A 148 -12.94 -7.05 0.24
CA HIS A 148 -13.41 -6.01 -0.68
C HIS A 148 -14.68 -6.43 -1.45
N ARG A 149 -14.90 -7.74 -1.63
CA ARG A 149 -16.06 -8.28 -2.36
C ARG A 149 -17.38 -8.06 -1.64
N SER A 150 -17.35 -7.94 -0.31
CA SER A 150 -18.49 -7.64 0.54
C SER A 150 -18.54 -6.18 0.99
N GLY A 151 -17.57 -5.36 0.55
CA GLY A 151 -17.56 -3.94 0.83
C GLY A 151 -18.62 -3.19 0.06
N ALA A 152 -19.08 -2.09 0.62
CA ALA A 152 -19.93 -1.11 -0.06
C ALA A 152 -19.31 0.27 0.15
N ILE A 153 -19.29 1.10 -0.89
CA ILE A 153 -18.78 2.48 -0.80
C ILE A 153 -19.94 3.38 -0.41
N ASP A 154 -19.90 3.92 0.80
CA ASP A 154 -20.78 4.99 1.26
C ASP A 154 -20.09 6.35 1.01
N LEU A 155 -20.40 6.99 -0.13
CA LEU A 155 -19.80 8.28 -0.49
C LEU A 155 -20.08 9.39 0.51
N GLU A 156 -21.26 9.41 1.13
CA GLU A 156 -21.60 10.39 2.17
C GLU A 156 -20.83 10.08 3.46
N GLY A 157 -20.80 8.82 3.85
CA GLY A 157 -20.00 8.36 4.98
C GLY A 157 -18.53 8.66 4.79
N LEU A 158 -17.99 8.43 3.59
CA LEU A 158 -16.60 8.73 3.26
C LEU A 158 -16.32 10.25 3.39
N ARG A 159 -17.19 11.12 2.87
CA ARG A 159 -17.08 12.59 3.05
C ARG A 159 -17.08 13.01 4.52
N ALA A 160 -17.81 12.27 5.35
CA ALA A 160 -17.85 12.47 6.81
C ALA A 160 -16.65 11.83 7.55
N GLY A 161 -15.72 11.20 6.85
CA GLY A 161 -14.55 10.54 7.43
C GLY A 161 -14.75 9.10 7.85
N GLY A 162 -15.77 8.43 7.31
CA GLY A 162 -16.13 7.04 7.59
C GLY A 162 -17.26 6.96 8.64
N ARG A 163 -18.30 6.17 8.32
CA ARG A 163 -19.46 5.93 9.22
C ARG A 163 -19.49 4.50 9.74
N HIS A 164 -19.00 3.55 8.95
CA HIS A 164 -18.98 2.14 9.29
C HIS A 164 -18.00 1.85 10.43
N THR A 165 -18.20 0.70 11.05
CA THR A 165 -17.33 0.20 12.11
C THR A 165 -16.97 -1.26 11.87
N ASP A 166 -15.91 -1.74 12.53
CA ASP A 166 -15.48 -3.13 12.53
C ASP A 166 -15.33 -3.71 11.12
N TYR A 167 -16.05 -4.78 10.81
CA TYR A 167 -15.93 -5.49 9.54
C TYR A 167 -16.39 -4.65 8.34
N GLU A 168 -17.43 -3.85 8.48
CA GLU A 168 -17.93 -3.00 7.39
C GLU A 168 -16.89 -1.96 7.01
N ALA A 169 -16.30 -1.25 7.98
CA ALA A 169 -15.21 -0.29 7.74
C ALA A 169 -13.98 -0.97 7.11
N TYR A 170 -13.66 -2.18 7.58
CA TYR A 170 -12.57 -2.95 6.99
C TYR A 170 -12.86 -3.35 5.54
N ALA A 171 -14.05 -3.90 5.26
CA ALA A 171 -14.44 -4.31 3.92
C ALA A 171 -14.50 -3.12 2.96
N GLU A 172 -15.07 -1.98 3.40
CA GLU A 172 -15.06 -0.72 2.65
C GLU A 172 -13.64 -0.24 2.38
N SER A 173 -12.75 -0.20 3.39
CA SER A 173 -11.36 0.22 3.21
C SER A 173 -10.63 -0.62 2.17
N LYS A 174 -10.93 -1.94 2.11
CA LYS A 174 -10.31 -2.84 1.15
C LYS A 174 -10.92 -2.70 -0.25
N LEU A 175 -12.20 -2.33 -0.37
CA LEU A 175 -12.81 -1.97 -1.64
C LEU A 175 -12.28 -0.63 -2.16
N LEU A 176 -12.16 0.38 -1.30
CA LEU A 176 -11.53 1.66 -1.63
C LEU A 176 -10.11 1.48 -2.17
N ASN A 177 -9.34 0.53 -1.61
CA ASN A 177 -8.00 0.21 -2.10
C ASN A 177 -8.00 -0.40 -3.51
N VAL A 178 -9.00 -1.21 -3.86
CA VAL A 178 -9.14 -1.76 -5.23
C VAL A 178 -9.54 -0.65 -6.20
N VAL A 179 -10.52 0.18 -5.83
CA VAL A 179 -10.98 1.33 -6.64
C VAL A 179 -9.84 2.35 -6.82
N PHE A 180 -9.09 2.65 -5.76
CA PHE A 180 -7.91 3.53 -5.82
C PHE A 180 -6.87 3.02 -6.83
N ALA A 181 -6.52 1.73 -6.76
CA ALA A 181 -5.53 1.16 -7.67
C ALA A 181 -5.99 1.21 -9.12
N ALA A 182 -7.26 0.94 -9.39
CA ALA A 182 -7.86 1.01 -10.72
C ALA A 182 -7.93 2.46 -11.24
N GLU A 183 -8.32 3.42 -10.40
CA GLU A 183 -8.39 4.83 -10.78
C GLU A 183 -7.00 5.43 -11.01
N LEU A 184 -6.02 5.13 -10.16
CA LEU A 184 -4.63 5.54 -10.36
C LEU A 184 -4.11 4.98 -11.70
N ALA A 185 -4.39 3.72 -12.00
CA ALA A 185 -4.01 3.13 -13.29
C ALA A 185 -4.64 3.85 -14.48
N ARG A 186 -5.91 4.28 -14.39
CA ARG A 186 -6.58 5.07 -15.44
C ARG A 186 -5.89 6.43 -15.64
N ARG A 187 -5.58 7.12 -14.55
CA ARG A 187 -4.92 8.44 -14.57
C ARG A 187 -3.51 8.36 -15.13
N GLU A 188 -2.70 7.40 -14.68
CA GLU A 188 -1.33 7.25 -15.15
C GLU A 188 -1.25 6.81 -16.61
N ARG A 189 -2.22 6.00 -17.06
CA ARG A 189 -2.36 5.63 -18.47
C ARG A 189 -2.77 6.83 -19.33
N ALA A 190 -3.74 7.64 -18.89
CA ALA A 190 -4.15 8.85 -19.59
C ALA A 190 -3.02 9.87 -19.71
N ALA A 191 -2.17 9.96 -18.68
CA ALA A 191 -0.98 10.82 -18.66
C ALA A 191 0.24 10.20 -19.37
N ASN A 192 0.16 8.95 -19.84
CA ASN A 192 1.23 8.19 -20.50
C ASN A 192 2.56 8.17 -19.70
N THR A 193 2.48 7.99 -18.39
CA THR A 193 3.65 8.07 -17.49
C THR A 193 4.48 6.79 -17.44
N GLY A 194 3.93 5.66 -17.89
CA GLY A 194 4.54 4.33 -17.73
C GLY A 194 4.41 3.73 -16.31
N VAL A 195 3.80 4.43 -15.38
CA VAL A 195 3.52 3.90 -14.03
C VAL A 195 2.41 2.86 -14.09
N THR A 196 2.61 1.73 -13.41
CA THR A 196 1.56 0.73 -13.21
C THR A 196 1.05 0.72 -11.77
N SER A 197 -0.27 0.53 -11.62
CA SER A 197 -0.93 0.44 -10.33
C SER A 197 -1.84 -0.78 -10.30
N ASN A 198 -1.60 -1.68 -9.35
CA ASN A 198 -2.37 -2.90 -9.19
C ASN A 198 -2.68 -3.15 -7.71
N SER A 199 -3.78 -3.86 -7.46
CA SER A 199 -4.16 -4.29 -6.12
C SER A 199 -4.10 -5.80 -5.97
N LEU A 200 -4.04 -6.30 -4.73
CA LEU A 200 -3.94 -7.73 -4.47
C LEU A 200 -4.62 -8.17 -3.17
N HIS A 201 -4.91 -9.47 -3.09
CA HIS A 201 -5.14 -10.20 -1.85
C HIS A 201 -3.90 -11.02 -1.50
N PRO A 202 -3.31 -10.85 -0.29
CA PRO A 202 -2.07 -11.54 0.09
C PRO A 202 -2.29 -12.99 0.52
N GLY A 203 -3.54 -13.44 0.68
CA GLY A 203 -3.90 -14.71 1.28
C GLY A 203 -4.51 -14.55 2.68
N VAL A 204 -4.98 -15.66 3.26
CA VAL A 204 -5.45 -15.72 4.65
C VAL A 204 -4.26 -16.15 5.52
N LEU A 205 -3.59 -15.18 6.13
CA LEU A 205 -2.27 -15.35 6.76
C LEU A 205 -2.35 -15.17 8.27
N ALA A 206 -1.50 -15.87 9.02
CA ALA A 206 -1.42 -15.84 10.48
C ALA A 206 -0.88 -14.50 11.02
N THR A 207 -1.49 -13.39 10.63
CA THR A 207 -1.15 -12.04 11.06
C THR A 207 -1.92 -11.64 12.32
N LYS A 208 -1.39 -10.64 13.02
CA LYS A 208 -2.10 -9.99 14.14
C LYS A 208 -3.46 -9.44 13.70
N LEU A 209 -3.53 -8.86 12.50
CA LEU A 209 -4.78 -8.35 11.92
C LEU A 209 -5.83 -9.46 11.79
N LEU A 210 -5.45 -10.63 11.25
CA LEU A 210 -6.38 -11.76 11.11
C LEU A 210 -6.87 -12.26 12.48
N LYS A 211 -5.95 -12.37 13.45
CA LYS A 211 -6.29 -12.79 14.82
C LYS A 211 -7.25 -11.80 15.49
N THR A 212 -6.96 -10.49 15.39
CA THR A 212 -7.77 -9.44 16.03
C THR A 212 -9.13 -9.28 15.38
N GLY A 213 -9.19 -9.27 14.03
CA GLY A 213 -10.43 -9.03 13.28
C GLY A 213 -11.32 -10.27 13.15
N PHE A 214 -10.73 -11.45 13.04
CA PHE A 214 -11.48 -12.65 12.61
C PHE A 214 -11.33 -13.84 13.56
N GLY A 215 -10.50 -13.74 14.61
CA GLY A 215 -10.31 -14.85 15.57
C GLY A 215 -9.74 -16.14 14.97
N ARG A 216 -9.12 -16.06 13.78
CA ARG A 216 -8.66 -17.23 13.01
C ARG A 216 -7.14 -17.29 12.93
N GLY A 217 -6.61 -18.49 12.76
CA GLY A 217 -5.27 -18.75 12.25
C GLY A 217 -5.26 -18.71 10.71
N GLY A 218 -4.06 -18.65 10.11
CA GLY A 218 -3.87 -18.62 8.66
C GLY A 218 -2.58 -19.32 8.25
N ALA A 219 -2.26 -19.28 6.96
CA ALA A 219 -0.99 -19.74 6.41
C ALA A 219 0.18 -18.90 6.97
N PRO A 220 1.43 -19.37 6.84
CA PRO A 220 2.63 -18.62 7.21
C PRO A 220 2.65 -17.23 6.56
N VAL A 221 3.11 -16.22 7.30
CA VAL A 221 3.15 -14.82 6.81
C VAL A 221 4.09 -14.62 5.63
N GLU A 222 5.08 -15.51 5.50
CA GLU A 222 6.06 -15.53 4.41
C GLU A 222 5.38 -15.69 3.03
N GLU A 223 4.32 -16.49 2.96
CA GLU A 223 3.54 -16.71 1.74
C GLU A 223 2.87 -15.42 1.24
N GLY A 224 2.53 -14.51 2.17
CA GLY A 224 1.85 -13.25 1.86
C GLY A 224 2.68 -12.25 1.08
N ALA A 225 3.99 -12.37 1.10
CA ALA A 225 4.89 -11.50 0.33
C ALA A 225 4.86 -11.81 -1.17
N THR A 226 4.53 -13.04 -1.56
CA THR A 226 4.68 -13.55 -2.93
C THR A 226 4.04 -12.65 -3.98
N THR A 227 2.76 -12.33 -3.82
CA THR A 227 2.04 -11.52 -4.80
C THR A 227 2.47 -10.05 -4.78
N SER A 228 2.79 -9.49 -3.60
CA SER A 228 3.29 -8.12 -3.49
C SER A 228 4.63 -7.96 -4.21
N VAL A 229 5.54 -8.89 -3.99
CA VAL A 229 6.86 -8.90 -4.61
C VAL A 229 6.77 -9.18 -6.12
N PHE A 230 5.92 -10.12 -6.53
CA PHE A 230 5.64 -10.37 -7.95
C PHE A 230 5.20 -9.08 -8.67
N LEU A 231 4.22 -8.37 -8.15
CA LEU A 231 3.74 -7.11 -8.74
C LEU A 231 4.80 -6.02 -8.72
N ALA A 232 5.62 -5.97 -7.67
CA ALA A 232 6.68 -4.98 -7.54
C ALA A 232 7.87 -5.23 -8.48
N THR A 233 8.14 -6.49 -8.90
CA THR A 233 9.43 -6.81 -9.52
C THR A 233 9.38 -7.58 -10.81
N ASP A 234 8.31 -8.36 -11.08
CA ASP A 234 8.29 -9.28 -12.20
C ASP A 234 8.09 -8.57 -13.55
N ALA A 235 8.86 -8.98 -14.54
CA ALA A 235 8.80 -8.41 -15.88
C ALA A 235 7.51 -8.77 -16.63
N SER A 236 6.90 -9.91 -16.32
CA SER A 236 5.66 -10.36 -16.98
C SER A 236 4.46 -9.45 -16.72
N VAL A 237 4.51 -8.66 -15.63
CA VAL A 237 3.47 -7.68 -15.28
C VAL A 237 3.91 -6.24 -15.48
N ALA A 238 4.98 -6.03 -16.27
CA ALA A 238 5.56 -4.69 -16.50
C ALA A 238 4.57 -3.67 -17.06
N THR A 239 3.59 -4.13 -17.82
CA THR A 239 2.56 -3.29 -18.47
C THR A 239 1.16 -3.53 -17.91
N THR A 240 1.00 -4.50 -16.99
CA THR A 240 -0.30 -4.76 -16.36
C THR A 240 -0.64 -3.70 -15.36
N SER A 241 -1.77 -3.02 -15.53
CA SER A 241 -2.19 -1.91 -14.68
C SER A 241 -3.70 -1.87 -14.53
N GLY A 242 -4.18 -1.61 -13.31
CA GLY A 242 -5.60 -1.57 -12.95
C GLY A 242 -6.18 -2.93 -12.58
N ALA A 243 -5.38 -3.97 -12.49
CA ALA A 243 -5.82 -5.32 -12.19
C ALA A 243 -5.77 -5.64 -10.70
N TYR A 244 -6.59 -6.63 -10.31
CA TYR A 244 -6.57 -7.24 -8.98
C TYR A 244 -5.98 -8.64 -9.06
N PHE A 245 -5.12 -8.98 -8.09
CA PHE A 245 -4.37 -10.22 -8.08
C PHE A 245 -4.64 -11.08 -6.86
N VAL A 246 -4.66 -12.39 -7.06
CA VAL A 246 -4.65 -13.43 -6.01
C VAL A 246 -3.64 -14.49 -6.43
N ALA A 247 -2.74 -14.88 -5.53
CA ALA A 247 -1.72 -15.88 -5.79
C ALA A 247 -0.94 -15.61 -7.11
N SER A 248 -0.52 -14.34 -7.31
CA SER A 248 0.23 -13.86 -8.48
C SER A 248 -0.50 -14.03 -9.83
N ARG A 249 -1.82 -14.15 -9.81
CA ARG A 249 -2.67 -14.25 -11.01
C ARG A 249 -3.75 -13.18 -10.98
N VAL A 250 -4.12 -12.66 -12.14
CA VAL A 250 -5.28 -11.76 -12.25
C VAL A 250 -6.53 -12.52 -11.80
N ALA A 251 -7.32 -11.85 -10.99
CA ALA A 251 -8.54 -12.42 -10.40
C ALA A 251 -9.70 -11.40 -10.50
N PRO A 252 -10.96 -11.88 -10.46
CA PRO A 252 -12.13 -11.00 -10.42
C PRO A 252 -12.12 -10.11 -9.17
N HIS A 253 -12.50 -8.86 -9.35
CA HIS A 253 -12.69 -7.88 -8.28
C HIS A 253 -14.14 -7.39 -8.22
N HIS A 254 -14.45 -6.53 -7.25
CA HIS A 254 -15.76 -5.90 -7.12
C HIS A 254 -16.01 -4.96 -8.31
N PRO A 255 -17.21 -4.97 -8.94
CA PRO A 255 -17.53 -4.17 -10.14
C PRO A 255 -17.33 -2.65 -9.97
N SER A 256 -17.40 -2.13 -8.75
CA SER A 256 -17.11 -0.71 -8.46
C SER A 256 -15.74 -0.25 -8.94
N ALA A 257 -14.78 -1.14 -9.11
CA ALA A 257 -13.46 -0.77 -9.61
C ALA A 257 -13.44 -0.53 -11.13
N ASP A 258 -14.43 -1.07 -11.85
CA ASP A 258 -14.61 -0.84 -13.30
C ASP A 258 -15.40 0.44 -13.59
N ASP A 259 -16.15 0.96 -12.61
CA ASP A 259 -16.91 2.20 -12.73
C ASP A 259 -15.99 3.42 -12.65
N ALA A 260 -15.64 3.98 -13.80
CA ALA A 260 -14.77 5.14 -13.89
C ALA A 260 -15.36 6.40 -13.26
N LYS A 261 -16.71 6.57 -13.27
CA LYS A 261 -17.38 7.72 -12.65
C LYS A 261 -17.27 7.64 -11.13
N LEU A 262 -17.58 6.47 -10.56
CA LEU A 262 -17.42 6.21 -9.14
C LEU A 262 -15.95 6.34 -8.71
N GLY A 263 -15.02 5.80 -9.49
CA GLY A 263 -13.59 5.92 -9.24
C GLY A 263 -13.13 7.37 -9.15
N ALA A 264 -13.54 8.22 -10.10
CA ALA A 264 -13.21 9.64 -10.10
C ALA A 264 -13.85 10.39 -8.91
N GLU A 265 -15.07 10.03 -8.50
CA GLU A 265 -15.75 10.62 -7.35
C GLU A 265 -15.07 10.23 -6.02
N VAL A 266 -14.77 8.95 -5.84
CA VAL A 266 -13.99 8.45 -4.69
C VAL A 266 -12.63 9.14 -4.61
N TRP A 267 -11.93 9.28 -5.75
CA TRP A 267 -10.66 10.00 -5.80
C TRP A 267 -10.79 11.43 -5.31
N SER A 268 -11.75 12.19 -5.84
CA SER A 268 -11.96 13.60 -5.46
C SER A 268 -12.27 13.77 -3.98
N ILE A 269 -13.12 12.88 -3.41
CA ILE A 269 -13.44 12.89 -1.98
C ILE A 269 -12.18 12.57 -1.16
N THR A 270 -11.47 11.51 -1.53
CA THR A 270 -10.25 11.08 -0.81
C THR A 270 -9.17 12.16 -0.85
N GLU A 271 -8.97 12.81 -1.99
CA GLU A 271 -8.02 13.91 -2.15
C GLU A 271 -8.35 15.10 -1.24
N ALA A 272 -9.63 15.49 -1.19
CA ALA A 272 -10.09 16.55 -0.30
C ALA A 272 -9.89 16.21 1.19
N LEU A 273 -10.11 14.94 1.59
CA LEU A 273 -9.90 14.48 2.96
C LEU A 273 -8.40 14.39 3.29
N ALA A 274 -7.59 13.85 2.39
CA ALA A 274 -6.15 13.67 2.58
C ALA A 274 -5.37 14.99 2.57
N SER A 275 -5.97 16.08 2.12
CA SER A 275 -5.38 17.44 2.10
C SER A 275 -5.64 18.25 3.37
N ARG A 276 -6.52 17.79 4.27
CA ARG A 276 -6.82 18.43 5.56
C ARG A 276 -5.66 18.19 6.53
#